data_8f5546948a8bdc6702d54721fc7e522e
#
_entry.id   8f5546948a8bdc6702d54721fc7e522e
#
_cell.length_a   1.000
_cell.length_b   1.000
_cell.length_c   1.000
_cell.angle_alpha   90.00
_cell.angle_beta   90.00
_cell.angle_gamma   90.00
#
_symmetry.space_group_name_H-M   'P 1'
#
loop_
_entity.id
_entity.type
_entity.pdbx_description
1 polymer ?
#
loop_
_entity_poly.entity_id
_entity_poly.type
_entity_poly.pdbx_seq_one_letter_code
_entity_poly.pdbx_strand_id
1 'polypeptide(L)'
;MDTLDLYASRSRSEFGKRAAKVVGIEASIVESALLALLVEAEKATDQDAAEVEAPAAMSEAEREEARGFLLRRDLLDQVVRDAWALGFVGEEANIKLLFLIANSRRSGQPLSALILSPSGAGKSGITEVIEQLTPPEDVVLFTRLTPQSLYYTEPGYLDKKLVIIEERHGSQEADYSVRVLQSRGKLIAAAPVKDPQTGNLRTKVFTVEARCAFIEATT
;
A
#
# COMPACT_ATOMS: atom_id res chain seq x y z
N MET A 1 -19.73 14.62 25.88
CA MET A 1 -18.70 13.57 25.69
C MET A 1 -17.46 14.32 25.24
N ASP A 2 -16.39 14.37 26.07
CA ASP A 2 -15.15 15.06 25.68
C ASP A 2 -14.32 14.13 24.80
N THR A 3 -13.99 14.60 23.60
CA THR A 3 -13.09 13.86 22.69
C THR A 3 -11.65 14.27 22.99
N LEU A 4 -10.78 13.32 23.27
CA LEU A 4 -9.36 13.55 23.52
C LEU A 4 -8.56 13.11 22.29
N ASP A 5 -7.84 14.06 21.69
CA ASP A 5 -6.84 13.73 20.65
C ASP A 5 -5.54 13.31 21.34
N LEU A 6 -5.28 11.99 21.29
CA LEU A 6 -4.08 11.39 21.89
C LEU A 6 -2.80 11.71 21.13
N TYR A 7 -2.86 12.06 19.84
CA TYR A 7 -1.69 12.44 19.04
C TYR A 7 -1.23 13.88 19.33
N ALA A 8 -2.14 14.76 19.69
CA ALA A 8 -1.82 16.15 20.02
C ALA A 8 -1.25 16.27 21.45
N SER A 9 0.05 16.59 21.56
CA SER A 9 0.72 16.77 22.87
C SER A 9 0.03 17.79 23.78
N ARG A 10 -0.48 18.87 23.21
CA ARG A 10 -1.25 19.90 23.92
C ARG A 10 -2.54 19.34 24.50
N SER A 11 -3.27 18.53 23.74
CA SER A 11 -4.52 17.89 24.18
C SER A 11 -4.26 16.93 25.34
N ARG A 12 -3.19 16.12 25.26
CA ARG A 12 -2.77 15.23 26.34
C ARG A 12 -2.39 15.98 27.60
N SER A 13 -1.60 17.05 27.48
CA SER A 13 -1.14 17.86 28.63
C SER A 13 -2.30 18.59 29.32
N GLU A 14 -3.24 19.18 28.57
CA GLU A 14 -4.42 19.82 29.12
C GLU A 14 -5.35 18.83 29.83
N PHE A 15 -5.54 17.64 29.23
CA PHE A 15 -6.29 16.57 29.88
C PHE A 15 -5.58 16.05 31.12
N GLY A 16 -4.27 15.82 31.04
CA GLY A 16 -3.44 15.37 32.16
C GLY A 16 -3.57 16.29 33.38
N LYS A 17 -3.51 17.61 33.17
CA LYS A 17 -3.68 18.59 34.24
C LYS A 17 -5.09 18.59 34.87
N ARG A 18 -6.13 18.39 34.05
CA ARG A 18 -7.52 18.30 34.53
C ARG A 18 -7.76 17.00 35.33
N ALA A 19 -7.32 15.87 34.78
CA ALA A 19 -7.47 14.56 35.40
C ALA A 19 -6.66 14.46 36.71
N ALA A 20 -5.45 14.99 36.75
CA ALA A 20 -4.61 15.05 37.93
C ALA A 20 -5.29 15.74 39.12
N LYS A 21 -6.02 16.84 38.86
CA LYS A 21 -6.79 17.55 39.90
C LYS A 21 -7.96 16.72 40.46
N VAL A 22 -8.59 15.90 39.62
CA VAL A 22 -9.74 15.09 40.01
C VAL A 22 -9.30 13.84 40.80
N VAL A 23 -8.19 13.21 40.35
CA VAL A 23 -7.71 11.92 40.91
C VAL A 23 -6.70 12.14 42.05
N GLY A 24 -6.11 13.33 42.18
CA GLY A 24 -5.15 13.64 43.22
C GLY A 24 -3.73 13.08 42.98
N ILE A 25 -3.35 12.91 41.70
CA ILE A 25 -2.04 12.40 41.29
C ILE A 25 -1.31 13.48 40.46
N GLU A 26 0.00 13.28 40.22
CA GLU A 26 0.76 14.21 39.40
C GLU A 26 0.34 14.16 37.91
N ALA A 27 0.28 15.31 37.26
CA ALA A 27 -0.10 15.41 35.83
C ALA A 27 0.87 14.64 34.93
N SER A 28 2.15 14.56 35.28
CA SER A 28 3.17 13.77 34.59
C SER A 28 2.86 12.27 34.51
N ILE A 29 2.27 11.73 35.59
CA ILE A 29 1.87 10.31 35.64
C ILE A 29 0.72 10.05 34.67
N VAL A 30 -0.27 10.94 34.64
CA VAL A 30 -1.40 10.82 33.70
C VAL A 30 -0.91 10.94 32.25
N GLU A 31 -0.03 11.88 31.97
CA GLU A 31 0.52 12.08 30.63
C GLU A 31 1.34 10.89 30.15
N SER A 32 2.13 10.28 31.04
CA SER A 32 2.88 9.05 30.75
C SER A 32 1.95 7.86 30.48
N ALA A 33 0.86 7.73 31.23
CA ALA A 33 -0.13 6.68 31.01
C ALA A 33 -0.87 6.85 29.67
N LEU A 34 -1.20 8.08 29.27
CA LEU A 34 -1.80 8.36 27.97
C LEU A 34 -0.86 8.04 26.81
N LEU A 35 0.44 8.31 26.96
CA LEU A 35 1.45 7.92 25.98
C LEU A 35 1.61 6.40 25.89
N ALA A 36 1.59 5.70 27.02
CA ALA A 36 1.63 4.24 27.03
C ALA A 36 0.40 3.62 26.34
N LEU A 37 -0.79 4.17 26.58
CA LEU A 37 -2.02 3.76 25.88
C LEU A 37 -1.95 4.02 24.37
N LEU A 38 -1.37 5.15 23.96
CA LEU A 38 -1.19 5.45 22.53
C LEU A 38 -0.26 4.42 21.87
N VAL A 39 0.87 4.13 22.48
CA VAL A 39 1.83 3.12 21.99
C VAL A 39 1.18 1.72 21.91
N GLU A 40 0.37 1.38 22.90
CA GLU A 40 -0.34 0.08 22.90
C GLU A 40 -1.44 0.01 21.85
N ALA A 41 -2.16 1.12 21.61
CA ALA A 41 -3.16 1.21 20.56
C ALA A 41 -2.52 1.16 19.15
N GLU A 42 -1.36 1.81 18.97
CA GLU A 42 -0.59 1.71 17.72
C GLU A 42 -0.13 0.28 17.46
N LYS A 43 0.41 -0.41 18.47
CA LYS A 43 0.79 -1.83 18.34
C LYS A 43 -0.39 -2.75 18.01
N ALA A 44 -1.56 -2.53 18.63
CA ALA A 44 -2.75 -3.31 18.32
C ALA A 44 -3.23 -3.07 16.88
N THR A 45 -3.15 -1.82 16.40
CA THR A 45 -3.49 -1.48 15.00
C THR A 45 -2.49 -2.08 14.02
N ASP A 46 -1.20 -2.10 14.37
CA ASP A 46 -0.15 -2.73 13.55
C ASP A 46 -0.29 -4.27 13.56
N GLN A 47 -0.75 -4.87 14.64
CA GLN A 47 -1.05 -6.31 14.71
C GLN A 47 -2.24 -6.69 13.84
N ASP A 48 -3.31 -5.91 13.84
CA ASP A 48 -4.46 -6.13 12.93
C ASP A 48 -4.09 -5.92 11.45
N ALA A 49 -3.10 -5.06 11.16
CA ALA A 49 -2.56 -4.87 9.81
C ALA A 49 -1.52 -5.95 9.42
N ALA A 50 -0.93 -6.67 10.38
CA ALA A 50 0.16 -7.63 10.17
C ALA A 50 -0.29 -9.09 10.07
N GLU A 51 -1.55 -9.43 10.39
CA GLU A 51 -2.11 -10.76 10.14
C GLU A 51 -2.63 -10.93 8.69
N VAL A 52 -1.80 -10.60 7.72
CA VAL A 52 -1.86 -11.32 6.45
C VAL A 52 -1.16 -12.65 6.74
N GLU A 53 -1.94 -13.69 7.06
CA GLU A 53 -1.41 -15.05 7.21
C GLU A 53 -0.47 -15.34 6.04
N ALA A 54 0.76 -15.75 6.37
CA ALA A 54 1.69 -16.18 5.33
C ALA A 54 0.99 -17.27 4.50
N PRO A 55 0.95 -17.16 3.17
CA PRO A 55 0.21 -18.09 2.35
C PRO A 55 0.64 -19.52 2.70
N ALA A 56 -0.35 -20.39 2.92
CA ALA A 56 -0.11 -21.78 3.25
C ALA A 56 0.81 -22.41 2.20
N ALA A 57 1.82 -23.17 2.64
CA ALA A 57 2.74 -23.79 1.71
C ALA A 57 1.98 -24.73 0.77
N MET A 58 2.08 -24.50 -0.54
CA MET A 58 1.46 -25.34 -1.57
C MET A 58 1.89 -26.79 -1.39
N SER A 59 0.93 -27.70 -1.46
CA SER A 59 1.20 -29.13 -1.57
C SER A 59 1.93 -29.47 -2.88
N GLU A 60 2.55 -30.64 -2.96
CA GLU A 60 3.23 -31.09 -4.18
C GLU A 60 2.25 -31.21 -5.37
N ALA A 61 1.01 -31.62 -5.11
CA ALA A 61 -0.03 -31.73 -6.13
C ALA A 61 -0.40 -30.35 -6.71
N GLU A 62 -0.60 -29.35 -5.85
CA GLU A 62 -0.88 -27.96 -6.26
C GLU A 62 0.28 -27.34 -7.03
N ARG A 63 1.53 -27.65 -6.64
CA ARG A 63 2.73 -27.19 -7.37
C ARG A 63 2.81 -27.79 -8.78
N GLU A 64 2.50 -29.06 -8.93
CA GLU A 64 2.53 -29.73 -10.23
C GLU A 64 1.39 -29.22 -11.12
N GLU A 65 0.19 -28.98 -10.57
CA GLU A 65 -0.92 -28.35 -11.27
C GLU A 65 -0.55 -26.93 -11.75
N ALA A 66 -0.01 -26.10 -10.86
CA ALA A 66 0.44 -24.76 -11.19
C ALA A 66 1.54 -24.78 -12.27
N ARG A 67 2.48 -25.72 -12.17
CA ARG A 67 3.51 -25.89 -13.17
C ARG A 67 2.96 -26.32 -14.53
N GLY A 68 1.99 -27.24 -14.53
CA GLY A 68 1.25 -27.64 -15.73
C GLY A 68 0.53 -26.48 -16.38
N PHE A 69 -0.10 -25.63 -15.57
CA PHE A 69 -0.76 -24.40 -16.04
C PHE A 69 0.27 -23.45 -16.70
N LEU A 70 1.40 -23.18 -16.06
CA LEU A 70 2.43 -22.28 -16.57
C LEU A 70 3.10 -22.76 -17.87
N LEU A 71 3.13 -24.07 -18.12
CA LEU A 71 3.71 -24.65 -19.33
C LEU A 71 2.76 -24.70 -20.52
N ARG A 72 1.52 -24.25 -20.38
CA ARG A 72 0.53 -24.24 -21.48
C ARG A 72 0.97 -23.28 -22.59
N ARG A 73 0.79 -23.73 -23.82
CA ARG A 73 1.04 -22.88 -25.01
C ARG A 73 0.00 -21.77 -25.17
N ASP A 74 -1.21 -22.01 -24.68
CA ASP A 74 -2.36 -21.09 -24.71
C ASP A 74 -2.57 -20.37 -23.38
N LEU A 75 -1.51 -20.19 -22.57
CA LEU A 75 -1.58 -19.61 -21.22
C LEU A 75 -2.33 -18.26 -21.21
N LEU A 76 -1.97 -17.34 -22.10
CA LEU A 76 -2.61 -16.02 -22.14
C LEU A 76 -4.07 -16.09 -22.61
N ASP A 77 -4.42 -17.05 -23.46
CA ASP A 77 -5.82 -17.27 -23.84
C ASP A 77 -6.62 -17.88 -22.69
N GLN A 78 -5.98 -18.69 -21.85
CA GLN A 78 -6.61 -19.18 -20.62
C GLN A 78 -6.86 -18.05 -19.63
N VAL A 79 -5.91 -17.14 -19.44
CA VAL A 79 -6.08 -15.95 -18.60
C VAL A 79 -7.29 -15.11 -19.06
N VAL A 80 -7.49 -14.96 -20.36
CA VAL A 80 -8.68 -14.29 -20.90
C VAL A 80 -9.97 -15.03 -20.55
N ARG A 81 -9.98 -16.36 -20.68
CA ARG A 81 -11.16 -17.18 -20.30
C ARG A 81 -11.46 -17.06 -18.81
N ASP A 82 -10.42 -17.03 -17.96
CA ASP A 82 -10.57 -16.87 -16.52
C ASP A 82 -11.10 -15.47 -16.19
N ALA A 83 -10.62 -14.42 -16.85
CA ALA A 83 -11.16 -13.06 -16.73
C ALA A 83 -12.65 -13.00 -17.12
N TRP A 84 -13.07 -13.71 -18.16
CA TRP A 84 -14.48 -13.81 -18.54
C TRP A 84 -15.31 -14.55 -17.49
N ALA A 85 -14.76 -15.60 -16.90
CA ALA A 85 -15.42 -16.33 -15.82
C ALA A 85 -15.58 -15.45 -14.56
N LEU A 86 -14.71 -14.50 -14.32
CA LEU A 86 -14.81 -13.47 -13.29
C LEU A 86 -15.81 -12.33 -13.66
N GLY A 87 -16.40 -12.37 -14.84
CA GLY A 87 -17.44 -11.44 -15.28
C GLY A 87 -16.96 -10.27 -16.14
N PHE A 88 -15.67 -10.20 -16.47
CA PHE A 88 -15.14 -9.15 -17.35
C PHE A 88 -14.97 -9.69 -18.78
N VAL A 89 -15.87 -9.31 -19.67
CA VAL A 89 -15.91 -9.80 -21.07
C VAL A 89 -15.45 -8.71 -22.03
N GLY A 90 -14.64 -9.08 -23.00
CA GLY A 90 -14.02 -8.17 -23.96
C GLY A 90 -12.60 -7.79 -23.57
N GLU A 91 -12.03 -6.82 -24.23
CA GLU A 91 -10.71 -6.24 -23.97
C GLU A 91 -9.57 -7.27 -23.88
N GLU A 92 -9.62 -8.34 -24.65
CA GLU A 92 -8.71 -9.50 -24.58
C GLU A 92 -7.23 -9.11 -24.66
N ALA A 93 -6.91 -8.17 -25.56
CA ALA A 93 -5.53 -7.69 -25.72
C ALA A 93 -5.05 -6.94 -24.48
N ASN A 94 -5.93 -6.12 -23.87
CA ASN A 94 -5.61 -5.36 -22.67
C ASN A 94 -5.50 -6.27 -21.45
N ILE A 95 -6.36 -7.29 -21.31
CA ILE A 95 -6.24 -8.32 -20.25
C ILE A 95 -4.89 -8.99 -20.34
N LYS A 96 -4.48 -9.49 -21.52
CA LYS A 96 -3.18 -10.15 -21.73
C LYS A 96 -2.02 -9.22 -21.38
N LEU A 97 -2.07 -7.97 -21.84
CA LEU A 97 -1.04 -6.98 -21.59
C LEU A 97 -0.90 -6.65 -20.10
N LEU A 98 -2.01 -6.36 -19.44
CA LEU A 98 -2.00 -6.01 -18.01
C LEU A 98 -1.60 -7.20 -17.14
N PHE A 99 -1.99 -8.42 -17.50
CA PHE A 99 -1.52 -9.63 -16.83
C PHE A 99 0.00 -9.80 -16.94
N LEU A 100 0.59 -9.56 -18.12
CA LEU A 100 2.04 -9.60 -18.30
C LEU A 100 2.74 -8.49 -17.49
N ILE A 101 2.17 -7.29 -17.45
CA ILE A 101 2.67 -6.18 -16.63
C ILE A 101 2.61 -6.56 -15.14
N ALA A 102 1.49 -7.07 -14.66
CA ALA A 102 1.33 -7.52 -13.27
C ALA A 102 2.40 -8.56 -12.89
N ASN A 103 2.65 -9.54 -13.76
CA ASN A 103 3.67 -10.57 -13.52
C ASN A 103 5.10 -10.06 -13.64
N SER A 104 5.33 -8.95 -14.34
CA SER A 104 6.66 -8.33 -14.43
C SER A 104 7.20 -7.85 -13.07
N ARG A 105 6.35 -7.74 -12.04
CA ARG A 105 6.75 -7.40 -10.66
C ARG A 105 7.87 -8.29 -10.12
N ARG A 106 7.97 -9.52 -10.63
CA ARG A 106 9.02 -10.49 -10.28
C ARG A 106 10.29 -10.35 -11.12
N SER A 107 10.30 -9.48 -12.12
CA SER A 107 11.47 -9.25 -12.96
C SER A 107 12.44 -8.22 -12.34
N GLY A 108 13.67 -8.18 -12.86
CA GLY A 108 14.65 -7.15 -12.46
C GLY A 108 14.27 -5.73 -12.88
N GLN A 109 13.38 -5.59 -13.88
CA GLN A 109 12.85 -4.33 -14.40
C GLN A 109 11.34 -4.47 -14.60
N PRO A 110 10.53 -4.22 -13.56
CA PRO A 110 9.08 -4.28 -13.67
C PRO A 110 8.53 -3.25 -14.67
N LEU A 111 7.46 -3.63 -15.33
CA LEU A 111 6.75 -2.76 -16.26
C LEU A 111 5.63 -1.99 -15.55
N SER A 112 5.15 -0.93 -16.20
CA SER A 112 4.03 -0.13 -15.70
C SER A 112 3.06 0.18 -16.82
N ALA A 113 1.78 0.30 -16.49
CA ALA A 113 0.72 0.72 -17.40
C ALA A 113 -0.02 1.95 -16.87
N LEU A 114 -0.41 2.81 -17.78
CA LEU A 114 -1.36 3.89 -17.53
C LEU A 114 -2.59 3.67 -18.39
N ILE A 115 -3.74 3.43 -17.74
CA ILE A 115 -5.04 3.23 -18.39
C ILE A 115 -5.72 4.59 -18.53
N LEU A 116 -5.85 5.05 -19.75
CA LEU A 116 -6.51 6.31 -20.10
C LEU A 116 -7.85 6.01 -20.74
N SER A 117 -8.95 6.38 -20.13
CA SER A 117 -10.26 6.31 -20.78
C SER A 117 -11.30 7.18 -20.05
N PRO A 118 -12.38 7.58 -20.72
CA PRO A 118 -13.47 8.32 -20.10
C PRO A 118 -14.06 7.60 -18.87
N SER A 119 -14.70 8.36 -17.98
CA SER A 119 -15.45 7.78 -16.85
C SER A 119 -16.52 6.81 -17.38
N GLY A 120 -16.72 5.69 -16.69
CA GLY A 120 -17.69 4.66 -17.07
C GLY A 120 -17.24 3.70 -18.18
N ALA A 121 -16.02 3.82 -18.69
CA ALA A 121 -15.51 2.97 -19.80
C ALA A 121 -14.91 1.62 -19.34
N GLY A 122 -15.20 1.16 -18.12
CA GLY A 122 -14.78 -0.18 -17.65
C GLY A 122 -13.37 -0.24 -17.04
N LYS A 123 -12.70 0.90 -16.76
CA LYS A 123 -11.35 0.92 -16.12
C LYS A 123 -11.30 0.12 -14.82
N SER A 124 -12.25 0.35 -13.93
CA SER A 124 -12.30 -0.35 -12.65
C SER A 124 -12.49 -1.85 -12.82
N GLY A 125 -13.33 -2.28 -13.78
CA GLY A 125 -13.55 -3.71 -14.03
C GLY A 125 -12.29 -4.43 -14.51
N ILE A 126 -11.49 -3.83 -15.40
CA ILE A 126 -10.25 -4.47 -15.85
C ILE A 126 -9.18 -4.49 -14.74
N THR A 127 -9.09 -3.44 -13.92
CA THR A 127 -8.16 -3.42 -12.78
C THR A 127 -8.54 -4.43 -11.71
N GLU A 128 -9.83 -4.57 -11.37
CA GLU A 128 -10.35 -5.58 -10.45
C GLU A 128 -10.04 -7.01 -10.91
N VAL A 129 -10.21 -7.29 -12.20
CA VAL A 129 -9.89 -8.61 -12.74
C VAL A 129 -8.40 -8.92 -12.64
N ILE A 130 -7.53 -7.97 -12.94
CA ILE A 130 -6.08 -8.18 -12.82
C ILE A 130 -5.68 -8.32 -11.33
N GLU A 131 -6.33 -7.60 -10.43
CA GLU A 131 -6.18 -7.79 -8.99
C GLU A 131 -6.53 -9.21 -8.59
N GLN A 132 -7.70 -9.72 -8.97
CA GLN A 132 -8.17 -11.08 -8.66
C GLN A 132 -7.29 -12.19 -9.29
N LEU A 133 -6.66 -11.93 -10.42
CA LEU A 133 -5.72 -12.84 -11.08
C LEU A 133 -4.30 -12.76 -10.50
N THR A 134 -4.07 -11.91 -9.51
CA THR A 134 -2.77 -11.76 -8.83
C THR A 134 -2.92 -12.26 -7.40
N PRO A 135 -1.94 -12.99 -6.82
CA PRO A 135 -2.01 -13.39 -5.43
C PRO A 135 -2.24 -12.18 -4.51
N PRO A 136 -3.20 -12.24 -3.56
CA PRO A 136 -3.59 -11.08 -2.75
C PRO A 136 -2.42 -10.51 -1.93
N GLU A 137 -1.51 -11.35 -1.47
CA GLU A 137 -0.29 -10.94 -0.78
C GLU A 137 0.68 -10.14 -1.68
N ASP A 138 0.53 -10.23 -3.00
CA ASP A 138 1.38 -9.53 -3.97
C ASP A 138 0.73 -8.25 -4.52
N VAL A 139 -0.47 -7.89 -4.07
CA VAL A 139 -1.20 -6.68 -4.51
C VAL A 139 -1.17 -5.61 -3.44
N VAL A 140 -0.96 -4.37 -3.87
CA VAL A 140 -1.15 -3.17 -3.06
C VAL A 140 -2.08 -2.23 -3.83
N LEU A 141 -3.26 -2.01 -3.28
CA LEU A 141 -4.28 -1.15 -3.88
C LEU A 141 -4.30 0.21 -3.20
N PHE A 142 -4.17 1.26 -3.97
CA PHE A 142 -4.39 2.63 -3.53
C PHE A 142 -5.52 3.27 -4.33
N THR A 143 -6.57 3.69 -3.65
CA THR A 143 -7.61 4.52 -4.29
C THR A 143 -7.01 5.85 -4.74
N ARG A 144 -6.14 6.43 -3.92
CA ARG A 144 -5.45 7.69 -4.20
C ARG A 144 -4.12 7.77 -3.47
N LEU A 145 -3.11 8.37 -4.10
CA LEU A 145 -1.83 8.65 -3.47
C LEU A 145 -1.68 10.15 -3.15
N THR A 146 -1.15 10.44 -1.96
CA THR A 146 -0.61 11.75 -1.64
C THR A 146 0.88 11.84 -2.04
N PRO A 147 1.43 13.04 -2.28
CA PRO A 147 2.83 13.18 -2.71
C PRO A 147 3.86 12.50 -1.81
N GLN A 148 3.54 12.38 -0.53
CA GLN A 148 4.47 11.89 0.49
C GLN A 148 4.19 10.46 0.94
N SER A 149 3.03 9.87 0.59
CA SER A 149 2.63 8.55 1.10
C SER A 149 3.66 7.44 0.79
N LEU A 150 4.24 7.46 -0.41
CA LEU A 150 5.25 6.46 -0.80
C LEU A 150 6.56 6.54 -0.01
N TYR A 151 6.90 7.71 0.56
CA TYR A 151 8.14 7.86 1.35
C TYR A 151 8.05 7.30 2.76
N TYR A 152 6.82 7.05 3.24
CA TYR A 152 6.57 6.55 4.60
C TYR A 152 6.11 5.09 4.61
N THR A 153 6.15 4.42 3.47
CA THR A 153 5.89 2.98 3.42
C THR A 153 7.00 2.21 4.14
N GLU A 154 6.62 1.12 4.79
CA GLU A 154 7.57 0.26 5.46
C GLU A 154 8.57 -0.37 4.48
N PRO A 155 9.80 -0.67 4.93
CA PRO A 155 10.78 -1.34 4.11
C PRO A 155 10.26 -2.68 3.58
N GLY A 156 10.29 -2.86 2.25
CA GLY A 156 9.82 -4.08 1.59
C GLY A 156 8.32 -4.15 1.30
N TYR A 157 7.51 -3.23 1.84
CA TYR A 157 6.05 -3.25 1.63
C TYR A 157 5.63 -3.24 0.16
N LEU A 158 6.34 -2.49 -0.67
CA LEU A 158 6.06 -2.39 -2.11
C LEU A 158 6.93 -3.32 -2.96
N ASP A 159 7.98 -3.96 -2.38
CA ASP A 159 8.93 -4.71 -3.20
C ASP A 159 8.29 -5.97 -3.79
N LYS A 160 8.47 -6.15 -5.11
CA LYS A 160 7.90 -7.25 -5.90
C LYS A 160 6.36 -7.31 -5.88
N LYS A 161 5.70 -6.20 -5.58
CA LYS A 161 4.24 -6.10 -5.60
C LYS A 161 3.71 -5.56 -6.92
N LEU A 162 2.45 -5.85 -7.18
CA LEU A 162 1.62 -5.12 -8.13
C LEU A 162 0.96 -3.97 -7.38
N VAL A 163 1.31 -2.74 -7.74
CA VAL A 163 0.71 -1.53 -7.17
C VAL A 163 -0.35 -1.02 -8.13
N ILE A 164 -1.60 -1.02 -7.69
CA ILE A 164 -2.74 -0.50 -8.45
C ILE A 164 -3.13 0.86 -7.87
N ILE A 165 -3.28 1.86 -8.73
CA ILE A 165 -3.74 3.21 -8.37
C ILE A 165 -5.01 3.49 -9.16
N GLU A 166 -6.17 3.50 -8.48
CA GLU A 166 -7.48 3.61 -9.13
C GLU A 166 -7.74 4.98 -9.72
N GLU A 167 -7.28 6.04 -9.07
CA GLU A 167 -7.46 7.39 -9.58
C GLU A 167 -6.19 8.23 -9.40
N ARG A 168 -5.59 8.56 -10.54
CA ARG A 168 -4.41 9.42 -10.61
C ARG A 168 -4.75 10.92 -10.62
N HIS A 169 -6.01 11.28 -10.78
CA HIS A 169 -6.41 12.68 -10.97
C HIS A 169 -6.10 13.56 -9.74
N GLY A 170 -5.43 14.69 -9.95
CA GLY A 170 -5.07 15.64 -8.89
C GLY A 170 -3.79 15.32 -8.11
N SER A 171 -2.99 14.34 -8.55
CA SER A 171 -1.76 13.91 -7.86
C SER A 171 -0.47 14.22 -8.64
N GLN A 172 -0.40 15.34 -9.36
CA GLN A 172 0.80 15.70 -10.16
C GLN A 172 2.11 15.64 -9.35
N GLU A 173 2.07 15.96 -8.08
CA GLU A 173 3.24 15.84 -7.19
C GLU A 173 3.53 14.39 -6.79
N ALA A 174 2.49 13.54 -6.61
CA ALA A 174 2.67 12.10 -6.36
C ALA A 174 3.22 11.37 -7.60
N ASP A 175 2.88 11.84 -8.80
CA ASP A 175 3.39 11.33 -10.07
C ASP A 175 4.91 11.34 -10.15
N TYR A 176 5.55 12.34 -9.56
CA TYR A 176 7.01 12.40 -9.51
C TYR A 176 7.58 11.23 -8.71
N SER A 177 7.03 10.97 -7.53
CA SER A 177 7.48 9.88 -6.66
C SER A 177 7.28 8.51 -7.30
N VAL A 178 6.11 8.28 -7.93
CA VAL A 178 5.82 7.06 -8.69
C VAL A 178 6.84 6.87 -9.82
N ARG A 179 7.06 7.88 -10.65
CA ARG A 179 8.03 7.80 -11.76
C ARG A 179 9.46 7.58 -11.30
N VAL A 180 9.87 8.18 -10.18
CA VAL A 180 11.20 7.94 -9.61
C VAL A 180 11.32 6.50 -9.13
N LEU A 181 10.30 5.98 -8.46
CA LEU A 181 10.30 4.59 -8.01
C LEU A 181 10.32 3.61 -9.19
N GLN A 182 9.50 3.84 -10.21
CA GLN A 182 9.49 3.06 -11.46
C GLN A 182 10.85 3.04 -12.17
N SER A 183 11.52 4.19 -12.23
CA SER A 183 12.77 4.32 -13.00
C SER A 183 14.02 3.90 -12.24
N ARG A 184 14.06 4.14 -10.93
CA ARG A 184 15.25 3.95 -10.09
C ARG A 184 15.11 2.81 -9.08
N GLY A 185 13.89 2.34 -8.80
CA GLY A 185 13.62 1.39 -7.72
C GLY A 185 13.93 1.94 -6.33
N LYS A 186 14.06 3.27 -6.19
CA LYS A 186 14.46 3.90 -4.93
C LYS A 186 13.92 5.33 -4.82
N LEU A 187 13.32 5.63 -3.68
CA LEU A 187 12.92 6.98 -3.27
C LEU A 187 13.76 7.41 -2.07
N ILE A 188 14.18 8.68 -2.06
CA ILE A 188 14.86 9.27 -0.92
C ILE A 188 14.24 10.63 -0.67
N ALA A 189 13.80 10.87 0.56
CA ALA A 189 13.31 12.17 1.00
C ALA A 189 13.96 12.56 2.32
N ALA A 190 14.21 13.85 2.49
CA ALA A 190 14.64 14.43 3.76
C ALA A 190 13.53 15.34 4.26
N ALA A 191 13.04 15.08 5.47
CA ALA A 191 12.00 15.89 6.08
C ALA A 191 12.38 16.29 7.51
N PRO A 192 12.00 17.50 7.96
CA PRO A 192 12.17 17.89 9.35
C PRO A 192 11.17 17.12 10.22
N VAL A 193 11.68 16.42 11.20
CA VAL A 193 10.90 15.67 12.19
C VAL A 193 11.17 16.26 13.57
N LYS A 194 10.13 16.46 14.35
CA LYS A 194 10.25 16.94 15.71
C LYS A 194 10.72 15.79 16.62
N ASP A 195 11.80 16.02 17.35
CA ASP A 195 12.29 15.07 18.34
C ASP A 195 11.30 15.01 19.51
N PRO A 196 10.72 13.83 19.84
CA PRO A 196 9.72 13.72 20.91
C PRO A 196 10.25 14.07 22.30
N GLN A 197 11.55 13.91 22.55
CA GLN A 197 12.17 14.15 23.86
C GLN A 197 12.59 15.61 24.04
N THR A 198 13.23 16.20 23.02
CA THR A 198 13.78 17.55 23.11
C THR A 198 12.88 18.63 22.52
N GLY A 199 11.90 18.26 21.72
CA GLY A 199 11.05 19.20 20.97
C GLY A 199 11.74 19.91 19.81
N ASN A 200 13.03 19.69 19.59
CA ASN A 200 13.80 20.30 18.51
C ASN A 200 13.53 19.63 17.17
N LEU A 201 13.63 20.42 16.09
CA LEU A 201 13.55 19.88 14.74
C LEU A 201 14.89 19.27 14.34
N ARG A 202 14.85 18.06 13.81
CA ARG A 202 16.00 17.40 13.15
C ARG A 202 15.60 16.87 11.79
N THR A 203 16.52 16.87 10.84
CA THR A 203 16.28 16.27 9.53
C THR A 203 16.38 14.75 9.64
N LYS A 204 15.30 14.06 9.22
CA LYS A 204 15.27 12.61 9.06
C LYS A 204 15.27 12.29 7.58
N VAL A 205 16.10 11.35 7.17
CA VAL A 205 16.12 10.82 5.80
C VAL A 205 15.23 9.57 5.75
N PHE A 206 14.29 9.55 4.83
CA PHE A 206 13.43 8.41 4.53
C PHE A 206 13.93 7.79 3.23
N THR A 207 14.10 6.50 3.21
CA THR A 207 14.52 5.74 2.03
C THR A 207 13.58 4.57 1.83
N VAL A 208 12.99 4.48 0.65
CA VAL A 208 12.16 3.36 0.22
C VAL A 208 12.80 2.73 -1.00
N GLU A 209 13.09 1.46 -0.93
CA GLU A 209 13.61 0.67 -2.05
C GLU A 209 12.57 -0.37 -2.42
N ALA A 210 12.10 -0.34 -3.67
CA ALA A 210 11.13 -1.29 -4.17
C ALA A 210 11.21 -1.39 -5.70
N ARG A 211 11.10 -2.62 -6.20
CA ARG A 211 10.89 -2.93 -7.60
C ARG A 211 9.49 -3.52 -7.75
N CYS A 212 8.54 -2.74 -8.20
CA CYS A 212 7.14 -3.10 -8.28
C CYS A 212 6.56 -2.74 -9.65
N ALA A 213 5.59 -3.52 -10.10
CA ALA A 213 4.80 -3.20 -11.28
C ALA A 213 3.71 -2.20 -10.89
N PHE A 214 3.39 -1.24 -11.77
CA PHE A 214 2.30 -0.29 -11.55
C PHE A 214 1.23 -0.43 -12.61
N ILE A 215 -0.03 -0.38 -12.18
CA ILE A 215 -1.19 -0.15 -13.04
C ILE A 215 -1.92 1.06 -12.49
N GLU A 216 -1.96 2.13 -13.27
CA GLU A 216 -2.54 3.41 -12.89
C GLU A 216 -3.73 3.69 -13.80
N ALA A 217 -4.86 4.13 -13.24
CA ALA A 217 -6.01 4.56 -14.02
C ALA A 217 -6.23 6.07 -13.88
N THR A 218 -6.65 6.70 -14.96
CA THR A 218 -6.99 8.12 -14.99
C THR A 218 -8.05 8.41 -16.06
N THR A 219 -8.70 9.55 -15.94
CA THR A 219 -9.66 10.09 -16.92
C THR A 219 -9.02 11.18 -17.74
#